data_3631cb1c18ff9ac30ef439247d131990
#
_entry.id   3631cb1c18ff9ac30ef439247d131990
#
_cell.length_a   1.000
_cell.length_b   1.000
_cell.length_c   1.000
_cell.angle_alpha   90.00
_cell.angle_beta   90.00
_cell.angle_gamma   90.00
#
_symmetry.space_group_name_H-M   'P 1'
#
loop_
_entity.id
_entity.type
_entity.pdbx_description
1 polymer ?
#
loop_
_entity_poly.entity_id
_entity_poly.type
_entity_poly.pdbx_seq_one_letter_code
_entity_poly.pdbx_strand_id
1 'polypeptide(L)'
;MKKAALIIFLSLAIASCGKENPDQESGTTGLREDYVVTKIEYHIDDSAVIEQLPDYVASDQLHNNTPELILASRTFTFEVKESSSFLSSGDVSVPEGFYAPVPYLMPETNSIFLTEPRYNTWGEDSTTSDVRNVEVSLNTPPYSSVNVTVSIKRYRMTVRYTAYLKGVMTGMETSVDGIWEGVNTAGTETIWTQQDLD
;
A
#
# COMPACT_ATOMS: atom_id res chain seq x y z
N MET A 1 24.60 12.37 -44.40
CA MET A 1 25.49 11.23 -44.63
C MET A 1 25.26 10.22 -43.50
N LYS A 2 24.52 9.16 -43.81
CA LYS A 2 24.15 8.10 -42.84
C LYS A 2 25.25 7.02 -42.92
N LYS A 3 25.90 6.71 -41.78
CA LYS A 3 26.79 5.54 -41.67
C LYS A 3 26.04 4.43 -40.95
N ALA A 4 25.69 3.37 -41.69
CA ALA A 4 25.17 2.13 -41.16
C ALA A 4 26.34 1.27 -40.69
N ALA A 5 26.32 0.80 -39.44
CA ALA A 5 27.26 -0.17 -38.92
C ALA A 5 26.61 -1.56 -39.00
N LEU A 6 27.24 -2.40 -39.83
CA LEU A 6 26.86 -3.80 -40.03
C LEU A 6 27.56 -4.65 -38.97
N ILE A 7 26.79 -5.26 -38.05
CA ILE A 7 27.32 -6.21 -37.06
C ILE A 7 27.11 -7.62 -37.62
N ILE A 8 28.23 -8.27 -37.94
CA ILE A 8 28.28 -9.65 -38.38
C ILE A 8 28.30 -10.56 -37.13
N PHE A 9 27.27 -11.35 -36.92
CA PHE A 9 27.29 -12.43 -35.94
C PHE A 9 27.95 -13.68 -36.55
N LEU A 10 29.12 -14.02 -36.00
CA LEU A 10 29.82 -15.24 -36.30
C LEU A 10 29.39 -16.34 -35.35
N SER A 11 28.49 -17.23 -35.78
CA SER A 11 28.06 -18.41 -35.04
C SER A 11 29.10 -19.52 -35.17
N LEU A 12 29.80 -19.81 -34.07
CA LEU A 12 30.68 -20.97 -33.94
C LEU A 12 29.83 -22.17 -33.51
N ALA A 13 29.55 -23.09 -34.41
CA ALA A 13 28.98 -24.39 -34.08
C ALA A 13 30.13 -25.32 -33.61
N ILE A 14 30.16 -25.64 -32.32
CA ILE A 14 31.02 -26.71 -31.81
C ILE A 14 30.20 -27.97 -31.70
N ALA A 15 30.39 -28.88 -32.65
CA ALA A 15 29.88 -30.24 -32.54
C ALA A 15 30.78 -31.03 -31.59
N SER A 16 30.27 -31.32 -30.39
CA SER A 16 30.88 -32.26 -29.44
C SER A 16 30.06 -33.56 -29.50
N CYS A 17 30.57 -34.58 -30.19
CA CYS A 17 30.14 -35.96 -30.03
C CYS A 17 30.67 -36.47 -28.67
N GLY A 18 29.78 -36.62 -27.68
CA GLY A 18 30.03 -37.27 -26.39
C GLY A 18 29.01 -38.38 -26.19
N LYS A 19 29.48 -39.58 -26.01
CA LYS A 19 28.78 -40.83 -25.78
C LYS A 19 27.56 -40.71 -24.87
N GLU A 20 26.42 -41.18 -25.37
CA GLU A 20 25.24 -41.51 -24.58
C GLU A 20 25.57 -42.55 -23.53
N ASN A 21 25.47 -42.26 -22.28
CA ASN A 21 25.22 -43.20 -21.19
C ASN A 21 23.70 -43.15 -20.94
N PRO A 22 22.94 -44.21 -21.27
CA PRO A 22 21.61 -44.35 -20.77
C PRO A 22 21.71 -44.82 -19.29
N ASP A 23 20.92 -44.26 -18.43
CA ASP A 23 20.74 -44.53 -17.01
C ASP A 23 21.47 -43.54 -16.06
N GLN A 24 20.88 -42.37 -15.99
CA GLN A 24 20.60 -41.66 -14.73
C GLN A 24 19.56 -40.58 -14.96
N GLU A 25 18.31 -41.00 -15.11
CA GLU A 25 17.19 -40.15 -14.69
C GLU A 25 17.25 -40.05 -13.15
N SER A 26 18.12 -39.21 -12.67
CA SER A 26 17.99 -38.67 -11.33
C SER A 26 16.86 -37.63 -11.35
N GLY A 27 15.65 -38.11 -11.52
CA GLY A 27 14.44 -37.39 -11.25
C GLY A 27 14.34 -37.20 -9.74
N THR A 28 15.15 -36.34 -9.18
CA THR A 28 14.79 -35.63 -7.95
C THR A 28 13.67 -34.71 -8.30
N THR A 29 12.43 -35.22 -8.37
CA THR A 29 11.25 -34.49 -7.99
C THR A 29 11.47 -34.12 -6.53
N GLY A 30 12.29 -33.09 -6.29
CA GLY A 30 12.41 -32.47 -5.00
C GLY A 30 11.00 -31.97 -4.65
N LEU A 31 10.33 -32.70 -3.78
CA LEU A 31 9.08 -32.25 -3.20
C LEU A 31 9.40 -30.87 -2.63
N ARG A 32 8.83 -29.83 -3.26
CA ARG A 32 8.98 -28.48 -2.77
C ARG A 32 8.34 -28.45 -1.40
N GLU A 33 9.10 -28.10 -0.37
CA GLU A 33 8.59 -28.04 0.98
C GLU A 33 7.61 -26.89 1.11
N ASP A 34 6.46 -27.17 1.68
CA ASP A 34 5.50 -26.16 2.10
C ASP A 34 5.86 -25.65 3.49
N TYR A 35 5.56 -24.38 3.72
CA TYR A 35 5.86 -23.70 4.97
C TYR A 35 4.60 -23.14 5.61
N VAL A 36 4.64 -23.01 6.95
CA VAL A 36 3.72 -22.18 7.71
C VAL A 36 4.47 -20.96 8.22
N VAL A 37 3.87 -19.79 8.10
CA VAL A 37 4.41 -18.57 8.71
C VAL A 37 4.11 -18.62 10.20
N THR A 38 5.13 -18.47 11.03
CA THR A 38 4.99 -18.49 12.49
C THR A 38 4.97 -17.09 13.08
N LYS A 39 5.65 -16.13 12.44
CA LYS A 39 5.74 -14.73 12.88
C LYS A 39 6.11 -13.83 11.69
N ILE A 40 5.62 -12.58 11.71
CA ILE A 40 6.16 -11.49 10.90
C ILE A 40 6.67 -10.41 11.85
N GLU A 41 7.87 -9.92 11.57
CA GLU A 41 8.51 -8.83 12.29
C GLU A 41 8.78 -7.67 11.36
N TYR A 42 8.18 -6.50 11.63
CA TYR A 42 8.37 -5.30 10.85
C TYR A 42 9.50 -4.45 11.43
N HIS A 43 10.34 -3.94 10.54
CA HIS A 43 11.44 -3.05 10.89
C HIS A 43 10.97 -1.59 10.73
N ILE A 44 10.26 -1.08 11.74
CA ILE A 44 9.65 0.27 11.76
C ILE A 44 10.66 1.31 12.29
N ASP A 45 11.91 1.08 12.08
CA ASP A 45 13.01 1.99 12.41
C ASP A 45 13.19 3.06 11.31
N ASP A 46 14.37 3.65 11.27
CA ASP A 46 14.76 4.66 10.28
C ASP A 46 14.67 4.18 8.81
N SER A 47 14.39 2.90 8.58
CA SER A 47 14.23 2.33 7.24
C SER A 47 12.81 2.40 6.67
N ALA A 48 11.82 2.69 7.51
CA ALA A 48 10.44 2.88 7.06
C ALA A 48 10.31 4.21 6.30
N VAL A 49 9.73 4.16 5.11
CA VAL A 49 9.49 5.33 4.27
C VAL A 49 8.01 5.69 4.31
N ILE A 50 7.70 6.95 4.62
CA ILE A 50 6.36 7.50 4.58
C ILE A 50 6.34 8.60 3.53
N GLU A 51 5.47 8.46 2.55
CA GLU A 51 5.23 9.43 1.48
C GLU A 51 3.80 9.95 1.56
N GLN A 52 3.63 11.26 1.66
CA GLN A 52 2.29 11.85 1.51
C GLN A 52 1.89 11.83 0.05
N LEU A 53 0.74 11.24 -0.23
CA LEU A 53 0.11 11.25 -1.55
C LEU A 53 -0.84 12.44 -1.68
N PRO A 54 -1.27 12.81 -2.91
CA PRO A 54 -2.34 13.78 -3.09
C PRO A 54 -3.59 13.38 -2.30
N ASP A 55 -4.13 14.33 -1.54
CA ASP A 55 -5.31 14.13 -0.71
C ASP A 55 -6.57 13.92 -1.58
N TYR A 56 -7.61 13.29 -1.01
CA TYR A 56 -8.95 13.42 -1.54
C TYR A 56 -9.49 14.79 -1.08
N VAL A 57 -9.94 15.63 -2.03
CA VAL A 57 -10.38 17.00 -1.74
C VAL A 57 -11.78 17.23 -2.30
N ALA A 58 -12.64 17.84 -1.51
CA ALA A 58 -13.95 18.34 -1.92
C ALA A 58 -14.18 19.74 -1.34
N SER A 59 -14.86 20.59 -2.09
CA SER A 59 -15.15 21.96 -1.66
C SER A 59 -16.61 22.30 -1.95
N ASP A 60 -17.17 23.16 -1.11
CA ASP A 60 -18.49 23.77 -1.31
C ASP A 60 -18.45 25.24 -0.90
N GLN A 61 -19.43 26.01 -1.42
CA GLN A 61 -19.57 27.43 -1.11
C GLN A 61 -21.00 27.74 -0.73
N LEU A 62 -21.17 28.48 0.36
CA LEU A 62 -22.47 28.98 0.80
C LEU A 62 -22.47 30.50 0.76
N HIS A 63 -23.42 31.07 0.03
CA HIS A 63 -23.67 32.53 -0.04
C HIS A 63 -24.83 32.91 0.86
N ASN A 64 -24.67 34.01 1.58
CA ASN A 64 -25.70 34.60 2.39
C ASN A 64 -25.95 36.07 1.95
N ASN A 65 -26.98 36.28 1.15
CA ASN A 65 -27.42 37.58 0.70
C ASN A 65 -28.48 38.22 1.62
N THR A 66 -28.62 37.74 2.84
CA THR A 66 -29.61 38.21 3.82
C THR A 66 -28.94 38.89 5.01
N PRO A 67 -29.70 39.72 5.77
CA PRO A 67 -29.18 40.36 6.97
C PRO A 67 -29.07 39.42 8.17
N GLU A 68 -29.46 38.13 8.04
CA GLU A 68 -29.46 37.17 9.13
C GLU A 68 -28.33 36.15 8.96
N LEU A 69 -27.86 35.57 10.09
CA LEU A 69 -26.92 34.45 10.08
C LEU A 69 -27.57 33.20 9.50
N ILE A 70 -26.93 32.58 8.53
CA ILE A 70 -27.34 31.27 8.01
C ILE A 70 -26.51 30.17 8.69
N LEU A 71 -27.21 29.21 9.30
CA LEU A 71 -26.63 27.97 9.83
C LEU A 71 -27.00 26.83 8.84
N ALA A 72 -26.00 26.13 8.35
CA ALA A 72 -26.21 25.02 7.42
C ALA A 72 -25.27 23.85 7.76
N SER A 73 -25.66 22.64 7.40
CA SER A 73 -24.75 21.49 7.39
C SER A 73 -24.48 21.04 5.96
N ARG A 74 -23.28 20.56 5.72
CA ARG A 74 -22.85 19.96 4.45
C ARG A 74 -22.21 18.62 4.71
N THR A 75 -22.57 17.62 3.92
CA THR A 75 -21.94 16.31 3.94
C THR A 75 -21.08 16.14 2.70
N PHE A 76 -19.81 15.91 2.91
CA PHE A 76 -18.85 15.57 1.85
C PHE A 76 -18.64 14.06 1.84
N THR A 77 -18.83 13.45 0.69
CA THR A 77 -18.71 12.00 0.50
C THR A 77 -17.46 11.70 -0.33
N PHE A 78 -16.60 10.84 0.19
CA PHE A 78 -15.34 10.44 -0.44
C PHE A 78 -15.34 8.92 -0.63
N GLU A 79 -15.05 8.47 -1.84
CA GLU A 79 -14.65 7.08 -2.08
C GLU A 79 -13.15 6.96 -1.83
N VAL A 80 -12.79 6.37 -0.70
CA VAL A 80 -11.38 6.20 -0.28
C VAL A 80 -10.90 4.80 -0.63
N LYS A 81 -9.64 4.70 -1.09
CA LYS A 81 -9.00 3.44 -1.45
C LYS A 81 -7.75 3.25 -0.61
N GLU A 82 -7.65 2.07 -0.01
CA GLU A 82 -6.50 1.63 0.74
C GLU A 82 -5.96 0.34 0.12
N SER A 83 -4.64 0.15 0.16
CA SER A 83 -3.99 -1.02 -0.42
C SER A 83 -2.93 -1.57 0.51
N SER A 84 -2.62 -2.86 0.34
CA SER A 84 -1.57 -3.56 1.05
C SER A 84 -0.99 -4.63 0.15
N SER A 85 0.33 -4.73 0.11
CA SER A 85 1.07 -5.69 -0.71
C SER A 85 2.28 -6.21 0.08
N PHE A 86 2.54 -7.52 -0.02
CA PHE A 86 3.71 -8.16 0.56
C PHE A 86 4.63 -8.67 -0.55
N LEU A 87 5.79 -8.05 -0.70
CA LEU A 87 6.84 -8.44 -1.62
C LEU A 87 7.91 -9.21 -0.85
N SER A 88 8.03 -10.52 -1.06
CA SER A 88 9.07 -11.33 -0.44
C SER A 88 10.30 -11.46 -1.35
N SER A 89 11.49 -11.57 -0.76
CA SER A 89 12.75 -11.80 -1.48
C SER A 89 12.93 -13.26 -1.92
N GLY A 90 12.10 -14.18 -1.44
CA GLY A 90 12.19 -15.61 -1.70
C GLY A 90 10.89 -16.22 -2.23
N ASP A 91 11.02 -17.22 -3.06
CA ASP A 91 9.90 -18.01 -3.57
C ASP A 91 9.63 -19.18 -2.59
N VAL A 92 8.71 -18.95 -1.65
CA VAL A 92 8.29 -19.96 -0.65
C VAL A 92 6.80 -20.25 -0.81
N SER A 93 6.44 -21.53 -0.62
CA SER A 93 5.05 -21.98 -0.68
C SER A 93 4.44 -21.96 0.73
N VAL A 94 3.38 -21.19 0.91
CA VAL A 94 2.59 -21.08 2.16
C VAL A 94 1.11 -21.34 1.83
N PRO A 95 0.72 -22.61 1.63
CA PRO A 95 -0.59 -22.94 1.06
C PRO A 95 -1.78 -22.56 1.97
N GLU A 96 -1.60 -22.52 3.27
CA GLU A 96 -2.68 -22.17 4.21
C GLU A 96 -2.89 -20.65 4.35
N GLY A 97 -1.99 -19.84 3.76
CA GLY A 97 -1.96 -18.42 3.98
C GLY A 97 -1.59 -18.03 5.41
N PHE A 98 -1.38 -16.77 5.66
CA PHE A 98 -1.13 -16.24 6.99
C PHE A 98 -1.69 -14.82 7.09
N TYR A 99 -2.58 -14.58 8.05
CA TYR A 99 -3.10 -13.25 8.31
C TYR A 99 -2.10 -12.45 9.14
N ALA A 100 -1.42 -11.52 8.48
CA ALA A 100 -0.45 -10.63 9.09
C ALA A 100 -1.12 -9.31 9.51
N PRO A 101 -0.83 -8.80 10.72
CA PRO A 101 -1.14 -7.42 11.03
C PRO A 101 -0.35 -6.50 10.09
N VAL A 102 -0.97 -5.46 9.57
CA VAL A 102 -0.30 -4.52 8.66
C VAL A 102 -0.04 -3.17 9.33
N PRO A 103 1.08 -2.51 8.99
CA PRO A 103 1.38 -1.19 9.52
C PRO A 103 0.32 -0.16 9.13
N TYR A 104 0.05 0.78 10.03
CA TYR A 104 -0.77 1.94 9.71
C TYR A 104 -0.17 3.21 10.31
N LEU A 105 -0.38 4.35 9.65
CA LEU A 105 0.12 5.64 10.10
C LEU A 105 -0.90 6.35 11.00
N MET A 106 -0.45 6.81 12.15
CA MET A 106 -1.17 7.74 13.00
C MET A 106 -0.64 9.15 12.73
N PRO A 107 -1.38 10.00 12.01
CA PRO A 107 -0.85 11.28 11.53
C PRO A 107 -0.55 12.26 12.66
N GLU A 108 -1.29 12.18 13.78
CA GLU A 108 -1.10 13.06 14.93
C GLU A 108 0.28 12.92 15.57
N THR A 109 0.86 11.74 15.51
CA THR A 109 2.19 11.42 16.08
C THR A 109 3.23 11.18 15.00
N ASN A 110 2.84 11.14 13.73
CA ASN A 110 3.67 10.71 12.61
C ASN A 110 4.37 9.36 12.88
N SER A 111 3.67 8.47 13.55
CA SER A 111 4.19 7.17 13.97
C SER A 111 3.45 6.04 13.28
N ILE A 112 4.19 4.98 12.95
CA ILE A 112 3.63 3.74 12.41
C ILE A 112 3.28 2.81 13.55
N PHE A 113 2.08 2.26 13.53
CA PHE A 113 1.56 1.33 14.53
C PHE A 113 1.16 0.00 13.90
N LEU A 114 1.20 -1.06 14.72
CA LEU A 114 0.75 -2.41 14.40
C LEU A 114 -0.45 -2.85 15.27
N THR A 115 -1.02 -1.92 16.05
CA THR A 115 -1.94 -2.25 17.16
C THR A 115 -3.41 -2.27 16.78
N GLU A 116 -3.78 -1.70 15.66
CA GLU A 116 -5.18 -1.78 15.19
C GLU A 116 -5.36 -3.01 14.29
N PRO A 117 -6.51 -3.71 14.35
CA PRO A 117 -6.70 -4.99 13.67
C PRO A 117 -6.92 -4.82 12.18
N ARG A 118 -5.92 -4.30 11.49
CA ARG A 118 -5.84 -4.36 10.03
C ARG A 118 -4.96 -5.57 9.69
N TYR A 119 -5.57 -6.54 9.03
CA TYR A 119 -4.89 -7.78 8.65
C TYR A 119 -5.02 -7.98 7.15
N ASN A 120 -3.94 -8.47 6.54
CA ASN A 120 -3.94 -8.95 5.18
C ASN A 120 -3.24 -10.30 5.10
N THR A 121 -3.61 -11.09 4.10
CA THR A 121 -2.92 -12.36 3.83
C THR A 121 -1.51 -12.07 3.34
N TRP A 122 -0.52 -12.67 3.98
CA TRP A 122 0.87 -12.56 3.58
C TRP A 122 1.07 -13.15 2.17
N GLY A 123 1.80 -12.42 1.32
CA GLY A 123 2.04 -12.80 -0.08
C GLY A 123 0.92 -12.44 -1.04
N GLU A 124 -0.16 -11.80 -0.57
CA GLU A 124 -1.27 -11.36 -1.42
C GLU A 124 -1.35 -9.83 -1.46
N ASP A 125 -1.76 -9.33 -2.63
CA ASP A 125 -2.14 -7.93 -2.80
C ASP A 125 -3.60 -7.75 -2.45
N SER A 126 -3.91 -6.72 -1.68
CA SER A 126 -5.28 -6.36 -1.37
C SER A 126 -5.53 -4.87 -1.65
N THR A 127 -6.75 -4.58 -2.11
CA THR A 127 -7.24 -3.21 -2.23
C THR A 127 -8.66 -3.19 -1.70
N THR A 128 -8.92 -2.28 -0.78
CA THR A 128 -10.25 -2.04 -0.22
C THR A 128 -10.73 -0.66 -0.64
N SER A 129 -12.03 -0.54 -0.89
CA SER A 129 -12.71 0.74 -1.11
C SER A 129 -13.75 0.93 -0.02
N ASP A 130 -13.81 2.13 0.54
CA ASP A 130 -14.76 2.53 1.55
C ASP A 130 -15.36 3.90 1.21
N VAL A 131 -16.54 4.19 1.73
CA VAL A 131 -17.19 5.48 1.59
C VAL A 131 -17.14 6.22 2.92
N ARG A 132 -16.41 7.34 2.95
CA ARG A 132 -16.31 8.20 4.13
C ARG A 132 -17.17 9.45 3.94
N ASN A 133 -18.03 9.71 4.91
CA ASN A 133 -18.84 10.90 4.99
C ASN A 133 -18.27 11.84 6.06
N VAL A 134 -18.02 13.09 5.68
CA VAL A 134 -17.56 14.14 6.58
C VAL A 134 -18.64 15.20 6.64
N GLU A 135 -19.25 15.37 7.80
CA GLU A 135 -20.27 16.39 8.04
C GLU A 135 -19.61 17.66 8.59
N VAL A 136 -19.90 18.80 8.00
CA VAL A 136 -19.37 20.10 8.38
C VAL A 136 -20.51 21.08 8.63
N SER A 137 -20.50 21.71 9.80
CA SER A 137 -21.43 22.79 10.12
C SER A 137 -20.85 24.13 9.63
N LEU A 138 -21.64 24.86 8.85
CA LEU A 138 -21.28 26.15 8.28
C LEU A 138 -22.10 27.27 8.96
N ASN A 139 -21.40 28.28 9.43
CA ASN A 139 -21.99 29.51 9.94
C ASN A 139 -21.65 30.62 8.93
N THR A 140 -22.63 31.06 8.14
CA THR A 140 -22.42 32.08 7.12
C THR A 140 -23.00 33.40 7.61
N PRO A 141 -22.15 34.40 7.93
CA PRO A 141 -22.61 35.71 8.38
C PRO A 141 -23.46 36.43 7.34
N PRO A 142 -24.21 37.47 7.77
CA PRO A 142 -24.95 38.32 6.85
C PRO A 142 -24.06 38.86 5.72
N TYR A 143 -24.59 38.92 4.51
CA TYR A 143 -23.95 39.50 3.32
C TYR A 143 -22.53 38.97 3.11
N SER A 144 -22.35 37.64 3.29
CA SER A 144 -21.06 37.00 3.12
C SER A 144 -21.13 35.70 2.36
N SER A 145 -19.97 35.21 1.95
CA SER A 145 -19.77 33.90 1.35
C SER A 145 -18.77 33.13 2.18
N VAL A 146 -19.07 31.88 2.49
CA VAL A 146 -18.15 30.95 3.14
C VAL A 146 -17.83 29.81 2.20
N ASN A 147 -16.54 29.67 1.88
CA ASN A 147 -16.02 28.48 1.22
C ASN A 147 -15.52 27.49 2.26
N VAL A 148 -15.86 26.24 2.10
CA VAL A 148 -15.33 25.14 2.88
C VAL A 148 -14.63 24.13 1.98
N THR A 149 -13.46 23.74 2.36
CA THR A 149 -12.68 22.67 1.70
C THR A 149 -12.40 21.59 2.74
N VAL A 150 -12.78 20.36 2.41
CA VAL A 150 -12.51 19.17 3.22
C VAL A 150 -11.52 18.31 2.46
N SER A 151 -10.48 17.86 3.16
CA SER A 151 -9.50 16.93 2.60
C SER A 151 -9.31 15.72 3.50
N ILE A 152 -9.13 14.54 2.89
CA ILE A 152 -8.72 13.32 3.57
C ILE A 152 -7.28 13.03 3.17
N LYS A 153 -6.39 13.04 4.16
CA LYS A 153 -4.95 12.81 3.97
C LYS A 153 -4.69 11.37 3.55
N ARG A 154 -3.73 11.19 2.64
CA ARG A 154 -3.32 9.89 2.12
C ARG A 154 -1.83 9.72 2.26
N TYR A 155 -1.43 8.51 2.65
CA TYR A 155 -0.02 8.17 2.82
C TYR A 155 0.28 6.82 2.21
N ARG A 156 1.42 6.73 1.52
CA ARG A 156 2.07 5.48 1.17
C ARG A 156 3.12 5.18 2.21
N MET A 157 3.16 3.94 2.66
CA MET A 157 4.21 3.44 3.55
C MET A 157 4.91 2.28 2.91
N THR A 158 6.23 2.24 3.08
CA THR A 158 7.09 1.13 2.68
C THR A 158 7.88 0.70 3.92
N VAL A 159 7.69 -0.55 4.35
CA VAL A 159 8.29 -1.08 5.58
C VAL A 159 8.93 -2.43 5.29
N ARG A 160 10.19 -2.61 5.68
CA ARG A 160 10.84 -3.92 5.62
C ARG A 160 10.28 -4.85 6.67
N TYR A 161 10.22 -6.14 6.34
CA TYR A 161 9.83 -7.16 7.29
C TYR A 161 10.69 -8.42 7.13
N THR A 162 10.72 -9.23 8.19
CA THR A 162 11.21 -10.62 8.19
C THR A 162 10.06 -11.54 8.55
N ALA A 163 9.75 -12.51 7.66
CA ALA A 163 8.80 -13.58 7.93
C ALA A 163 9.55 -14.82 8.39
N TYR A 164 9.18 -15.34 9.55
CA TYR A 164 9.71 -16.58 10.11
C TYR A 164 8.82 -17.74 9.69
N LEU A 165 9.43 -18.77 9.16
CA LEU A 165 8.79 -19.89 8.49
C LEU A 165 9.19 -21.20 9.17
N LYS A 166 8.26 -22.17 9.18
CA LYS A 166 8.53 -23.54 9.63
C LYS A 166 8.07 -24.52 8.57
N GLY A 167 8.97 -25.37 8.13
CA GLY A 167 8.68 -26.43 7.16
C GLY A 167 7.64 -27.40 7.68
N VAL A 168 6.62 -27.68 6.87
CA VAL A 168 5.49 -28.55 7.24
C VAL A 168 5.95 -29.98 7.42
N MET A 169 6.84 -30.48 6.55
CA MET A 169 7.34 -31.84 6.59
C MET A 169 8.58 -32.00 7.49
N THR A 170 9.52 -31.06 7.38
CA THR A 170 10.81 -31.19 8.09
C THR A 170 10.78 -30.56 9.48
N GLY A 171 9.87 -29.64 9.75
CA GLY A 171 9.86 -28.84 10.95
C GLY A 171 11.03 -27.86 11.06
N MET A 172 11.86 -27.74 10.02
CA MET A 172 12.99 -26.80 9.99
C MET A 172 12.50 -25.35 9.96
N GLU A 173 13.16 -24.53 10.75
CA GLU A 173 12.88 -23.09 10.80
C GLU A 173 13.78 -22.36 9.80
N THR A 174 13.21 -21.39 9.10
CA THR A 174 13.91 -20.49 8.18
C THR A 174 13.25 -19.12 8.23
N SER A 175 13.80 -18.15 7.51
CA SER A 175 13.20 -16.83 7.39
C SER A 175 13.35 -16.29 5.98
N VAL A 176 12.44 -15.37 5.62
CA VAL A 176 12.44 -14.65 4.35
C VAL A 176 12.26 -13.18 4.64
N ASP A 177 13.14 -12.35 4.08
CA ASP A 177 13.00 -10.91 4.14
C ASP A 177 12.09 -10.42 3.01
N GLY A 178 11.42 -9.29 3.26
CA GLY A 178 10.56 -8.70 2.28
C GLY A 178 10.31 -7.22 2.55
N ILE A 179 9.48 -6.65 1.68
CA ILE A 179 9.00 -5.28 1.79
C ILE A 179 7.47 -5.33 1.79
N TRP A 180 6.87 -4.71 2.78
CA TRP A 180 5.45 -4.41 2.79
C TRP A 180 5.25 -2.99 2.26
N GLU A 181 4.31 -2.83 1.34
CA GLU A 181 3.84 -1.54 0.85
C GLU A 181 2.35 -1.40 1.11
N GLY A 182 1.94 -0.24 1.62
CA GLY A 182 0.53 0.04 1.87
C GLY A 182 0.19 1.50 1.61
N VAL A 183 -1.05 1.72 1.18
CA VAL A 183 -1.66 3.05 1.10
C VAL A 183 -2.82 3.09 2.07
N ASN A 184 -2.79 4.04 2.98
CA ASN A 184 -3.91 4.31 3.88
C ASN A 184 -4.30 5.78 3.91
N THR A 185 -5.54 5.96 4.36
CA THR A 185 -6.10 7.27 4.62
C THR A 185 -6.03 7.54 6.12
N ALA A 186 -5.53 8.70 6.47
CA ALA A 186 -5.33 9.06 7.87
C ALA A 186 -5.55 10.56 8.07
N GLY A 187 -6.51 10.89 8.93
CA GLY A 187 -6.86 12.26 9.25
C GLY A 187 -7.75 12.94 8.22
N THR A 188 -8.50 13.92 8.71
CA THR A 188 -9.34 14.81 7.91
C THR A 188 -8.98 16.23 8.28
N GLU A 189 -8.82 17.09 7.28
CA GLU A 189 -8.61 18.51 7.46
C GLU A 189 -9.77 19.29 6.86
N THR A 190 -10.21 20.33 7.56
CA THR A 190 -11.26 21.22 7.07
C THR A 190 -10.76 22.66 7.14
N ILE A 191 -10.82 23.35 6.00
CA ILE A 191 -10.40 24.75 5.87
C ILE A 191 -11.61 25.57 5.47
N TRP A 192 -11.80 26.71 6.15
CA TRP A 192 -12.84 27.69 5.85
C TRP A 192 -12.19 29.01 5.45
N THR A 193 -12.79 29.63 4.44
CA THR A 193 -12.49 31.02 4.08
C THR A 193 -13.79 31.79 3.96
N GLN A 194 -13.83 32.98 4.54
CA GLN A 194 -14.96 33.88 4.44
C GLN A 194 -14.61 35.08 3.58
N GLN A 195 -15.58 35.56 2.81
CA GLN A 195 -15.49 36.77 2.04
C GLN A 195 -16.80 37.54 2.18
N ASP A 196 -16.71 38.84 2.45
CA ASP A 196 -17.87 39.72 2.44
C ASP A 196 -18.36 39.95 1.00
N LEU A 197 -19.66 40.05 0.85
CA LEU A 197 -20.31 40.33 -0.45
C LEU A 197 -20.55 41.87 -0.50
N ASP A 198 -20.03 42.52 -1.55
CA ASP A 198 -20.21 43.94 -1.82
C ASP A 198 -21.68 44.29 -2.18
#